data_9bde6d7af8b2ae2bc901cc2a972514c7
#
_entry.id   9bde6d7af8b2ae2bc901cc2a972514c7
#
_cell.length_a   1.000
_cell.length_b   1.000
_cell.length_c   1.000
_cell.angle_alpha   90.00
_cell.angle_beta   90.00
_cell.angle_gamma   90.00
#
_symmetry.space_group_name_H-M   'P 1'
#
loop_
_entity.id
_entity.type
_entity.pdbx_description
1 polymer ?
#
loop_
_entity_poly.entity_id
_entity_poly.type
_entity_poly.pdbx_seq_one_letter_code
_entity_poly.pdbx_strand_id
1 'polypeptide(L)' 'MKTNQHITKKNGEWRVIGEKNKKATKKFATQKEAIDYGRKVAINQQSELVIHGVNGKIRDKDSYGNDPI' A
#
# COMPACT_ATOMS: atom_id res chain seq x y z
N MET A 1 -7.75 -13.11 5.62
CA MET A 1 -6.35 -13.30 5.25
C MET A 1 -5.59 -11.98 5.31
N LYS A 2 -4.43 -11.99 5.93
CA LYS A 2 -3.63 -10.77 6.04
C LYS A 2 -2.80 -10.61 4.78
N THR A 3 -3.14 -9.62 3.97
CA THR A 3 -2.42 -9.32 2.75
C THR A 3 -1.79 -7.95 2.87
N ASN A 4 -0.46 -7.91 2.83
CA ASN A 4 0.25 -6.65 2.87
C ASN A 4 -0.07 -5.84 1.62
N GLN A 5 -0.18 -4.53 1.79
CA GLN A 5 -0.50 -3.63 0.70
C GLN A 5 0.74 -2.84 0.30
N HIS A 6 0.92 -2.67 -1.00
CA HIS A 6 2.04 -1.91 -1.54
C HIS A 6 1.50 -0.70 -2.30
N ILE A 7 2.14 0.44 -2.06
CA ILE A 7 1.85 1.67 -2.80
C ILE A 7 2.98 1.86 -3.79
N THR A 8 2.68 1.75 -5.07
CA THR A 8 3.69 1.84 -6.13
C THR A 8 3.27 2.84 -7.19
N LYS A 9 4.24 3.36 -7.93
CA LYS A 9 3.98 4.26 -9.05
C LYS A 9 4.33 3.57 -10.36
N LYS A 10 3.43 3.65 -11.32
CA LYS A 10 3.65 3.11 -12.65
C LYS A 10 2.90 3.93 -13.68
N ASN A 11 3.59 4.33 -14.74
CA ASN A 11 2.99 5.10 -15.85
C ASN A 11 2.25 6.34 -15.37
N GLY A 12 2.83 7.05 -14.40
CA GLY A 12 2.25 8.29 -13.91
C GLY A 12 1.11 8.12 -12.92
N GLU A 13 0.76 6.89 -12.58
CA GLU A 13 -0.31 6.60 -11.64
C GLU A 13 0.23 5.95 -10.38
N TRP A 14 -0.37 6.27 -9.25
CA TRP A 14 -0.09 5.60 -8.00
C TRP A 14 -1.08 4.46 -7.81
N ARG A 15 -0.56 3.30 -7.40
CA ARG A 15 -1.38 2.09 -7.30
C ARG A 15 -1.31 1.49 -5.92
N VAL A 16 -2.44 0.96 -5.47
CA VAL A 16 -2.49 0.13 -4.28
C VAL A 16 -2.62 -1.31 -4.77
N ILE A 17 -1.66 -2.14 -4.42
CA ILE A 17 -1.66 -3.53 -4.87
C ILE A 17 -1.38 -4.47 -3.69
N GLY A 18 -2.18 -5.54 -3.59
CA GLY A 18 -1.94 -6.58 -2.59
C GLY A 18 -0.70 -7.38 -2.93
N GLU A 19 0.05 -7.79 -1.90
CA GLU A 19 1.37 -8.38 -2.07
C GLU A 19 1.40 -9.57 -3.03
N LYS A 20 0.37 -10.37 -3.02
CA LYS A 20 0.31 -11.56 -3.87
C LYS A 20 -0.57 -11.38 -5.09
N ASN A 21 -1.08 -10.17 -5.31
CA ASN A 21 -1.94 -9.90 -6.44
C ASN A 21 -1.12 -9.40 -7.62
N LYS A 22 -1.54 -9.76 -8.82
CA LYS A 22 -0.89 -9.30 -10.05
C LYS A 22 -1.45 -7.98 -10.53
N LYS A 23 -2.67 -7.65 -10.11
CA LYS A 23 -3.33 -6.42 -10.54
C LYS A 23 -3.48 -5.47 -9.37
N ALA A 24 -3.41 -4.18 -9.65
CA ALA A 24 -3.65 -3.17 -8.64
C ALA A 24 -5.09 -3.25 -8.13
N THR A 25 -5.28 -3.09 -6.83
CA THR A 25 -6.59 -3.01 -6.24
C THR A 25 -7.29 -1.74 -6.68
N LYS A 26 -6.54 -0.63 -6.71
CA LYS A 26 -7.07 0.65 -7.12
C LYS A 26 -5.94 1.57 -7.54
N LYS A 27 -6.26 2.52 -8.43
CA LYS A 27 -5.30 3.50 -8.95
C LYS A 27 -5.69 4.90 -8.53
N PHE A 28 -4.69 5.75 -8.34
CA PHE A 28 -4.89 7.13 -7.88
C PHE A 28 -3.96 8.07 -8.63
N ALA A 29 -4.35 9.34 -8.68
CA ALA A 29 -3.54 10.36 -9.32
C ALA A 29 -2.36 10.79 -8.44
N THR A 30 -2.51 10.70 -7.12
CA THR A 30 -1.47 11.16 -6.19
C THR A 30 -1.08 10.05 -5.22
N GLN A 31 0.15 10.15 -4.70
CA GLN A 31 0.65 9.22 -3.70
C GLN A 31 -0.17 9.32 -2.41
N LYS A 32 -0.54 10.53 -2.02
CA LYS A 32 -1.30 10.74 -0.79
C LYS A 32 -2.62 9.97 -0.82
N GLU A 33 -3.34 10.07 -1.93
CA GLU A 33 -4.61 9.36 -2.07
C GLU A 33 -4.41 7.84 -2.00
N ALA A 34 -3.37 7.34 -2.65
CA ALA A 34 -3.06 5.92 -2.63
C ALA A 34 -2.69 5.46 -1.22
N ILE A 35 -1.90 6.26 -0.50
CA ILE A 35 -1.51 5.95 0.87
C ILE A 35 -2.74 5.91 1.78
N ASP A 36 -3.62 6.90 1.66
CA ASP A 36 -4.83 6.94 2.49
C ASP A 36 -5.70 5.71 2.28
N TYR A 37 -5.88 5.32 1.04
CA TYR A 37 -6.66 4.12 0.72
C TYR A 37 -5.95 2.85 1.21
N GLY A 38 -4.66 2.72 0.92
CA GLY A 38 -3.89 1.55 1.32
C GLY A 38 -3.83 1.38 2.84
N ARG A 39 -3.76 2.50 3.55
CA ARG A 39 -3.76 2.48 5.02
C ARG A 39 -5.06 1.90 5.54
N LYS A 40 -6.20 2.32 4.99
CA LYS A 40 -7.49 1.78 5.40
C LYS A 40 -7.57 0.27 5.17
N VAL A 41 -7.08 -0.19 4.02
CA VAL A 41 -7.09 -1.61 3.72
C VAL A 41 -6.16 -2.37 4.65
N ALA A 42 -4.96 -1.84 4.89
CA ALA A 42 -4.00 -2.49 5.77
C ALA A 42 -4.51 -2.57 7.21
N ILE A 43 -5.14 -1.52 7.68
CA ILE A 43 -5.73 -1.52 9.02
C ILE A 43 -6.85 -2.55 9.12
N ASN A 44 -7.72 -2.57 8.11
CA ASN A 44 -8.84 -3.50 8.08
C ASN A 44 -8.38 -4.96 8.05
N GLN A 45 -7.31 -5.24 7.34
CA GLN A 45 -6.76 -6.59 7.24
C GLN A 45 -5.72 -6.91 8.30
N GLN A 46 -5.39 -5.94 9.15
CA GLN A 46 -4.33 -6.09 10.15
C GLN A 46 -3.03 -6.54 9.49
N SER A 47 -2.64 -5.84 8.44
CA SER A 47 -1.46 -6.16 7.65
C SER A 47 -0.51 -4.98 7.59
N GLU A 48 0.51 -5.05 6.73
CA GLU A 48 1.48 -4.00 6.58
C GLU A 48 1.20 -3.16 5.34
N LEU A 49 1.54 -1.89 5.43
CA LEU A 49 1.49 -0.98 4.30
C LEU A 49 2.92 -0.62 3.92
N VAL A 50 3.33 -0.98 2.70
CA VAL A 50 4.67 -0.70 2.19
C VAL A 50 4.54 0.41 1.16
N ILE A 51 5.19 1.54 1.41
CA ILE A 51 5.12 2.70 0.53
C ILE A 51 6.42 2.78 -0.27
N HIS A 52 6.31 2.67 -1.59
CA HIS A 52 7.45 2.77 -2.50
C HIS A 52 7.57 4.18 -3.03
N GLY A 53 8.80 4.64 -3.22
CA GLY A 53 9.07 5.93 -3.81
C GLY A 53 8.94 5.91 -5.32
N VAL A 54 9.13 7.07 -5.94
CA VAL A 54 9.03 7.23 -7.38
C VAL A 54 10.00 6.33 -8.12
N ASN A 55 11.14 6.06 -7.51
CA ASN A 55 12.20 5.22 -8.10
C ASN A 55 12.01 3.73 -7.83
N GLY A 56 10.89 3.34 -7.22
CA GLY A 56 10.61 1.94 -6.93
C GLY A 56 11.19 1.43 -5.62
N LYS A 57 12.02 2.20 -4.95
CA LYS A 57 12.59 1.78 -3.68
C LYS A 57 11.60 2.03 -2.55
N ILE A 58 11.69 1.21 -1.50
CA ILE A 58 10.83 1.37 -0.34
C ILE A 58 11.15 2.69 0.36
N ARG A 59 10.13 3.54 0.50
CA ARG A 59 10.25 4.82 1.17
C ARG A 59 9.86 4.73 2.63
N ASP A 60 8.81 3.96 2.93
CA ASP A 60 8.29 3.84 4.28
C ASP A 60 7.50 2.55 4.42
N LYS A 61 7.32 2.11 5.65
CA LYS A 61 6.60 0.88 5.93
C LYS A 61 5.91 1.01 7.28
N ASP A 62 4.61 0.79 7.28
CA ASP A 62 3.80 0.83 8.49
C ASP A 62 3.18 -0.53 8.75
N SER A 63 3.17 -0.95 10.01
CA SER A 63 2.60 -2.22 10.40
C SER A 63 1.38 -2.00 11.27
N TYR A 64 0.28 -2.66 10.92
CA TYR A 64 -0.97 -2.57 11.67
C TYR A 64 -1.40 -3.94 12.23
N GLY A 65 -0.60 -4.96 11.97
CA GLY A 65 -0.99 -6.32 12.32
C GLY A 65 -0.67 -6.74 13.74
N ASN A 66 0.36 -6.15 14.33
CA ASN A 66 0.82 -6.49 15.66
C ASN A 66 0.72 -5.30 16.59
N ASP A 67 -0.37 -4.58 16.50
CA ASP A 67 -0.53 -3.42 17.33
C ASP A 67 -0.68 -3.85 18.78
N PRO A 68 0.31 -3.55 19.63
CA PRO A 68 0.19 -3.90 21.05
C PRO A 68 -0.85 -3.00 21.68
N ILE A 69 -1.79 -3.58 22.23
CA ILE A 69 -2.86 -2.84 22.88
C ILE A 69 -2.42 -2.37 24.25
#